data_2b8bf02f903caa26cae3bbfcbf9e0a1b
#
_entry.id   2b8bf02f903caa26cae3bbfcbf9e0a1b
#
_cell.length_a   1.000
_cell.length_b   1.000
_cell.length_c   1.000
_cell.angle_alpha   90.00
_cell.angle_beta   90.00
_cell.angle_gamma   90.00
#
_symmetry.space_group_name_H-M   'P 1'
#
loop_
_entity.id
_entity.type
_entity.pdbx_description
1 polymer ?
#
loop_
_entity_poly.entity_id
_entity_poly.type
_entity_poly.pdbx_seq_one_letter_code
_entity_poly.pdbx_strand_id
1 'polypeptide(L)'
;MEICIVCGARPNFIKVAPLIRAIDKSEKEGHDIHCSLVYTGTETDPTLEASLFSDLELRKPDVCLGVDCENLNELTGRVMSLFEHYLSHRKTDIVVVVAALASTMAAAIVTKKQGIKLAHIAAGTRSFDISMPKEINRLVIDGLSDILFTAGMSNNFIANREGAELSKVYMVGNTLIDNLRFMHGKWQDPSPLEGLRLQEGGYMLFTLNRKALIADTEGLHAMVNAVAKAATGMPVVAPLRGLARKAVEEALEPELKGVFHIVEPVGYLEFGWLAAHAAGVITDSGNVAEEATFNGVPCLTLNDYTEHIETVKVGTNELVGEDPEKITAAIDAIRNNKWKKAQIPDRWDGRSAERILQVLVAGN
;
A
#
# COMPACT_ATOMS: atom_id res chain seq x y z
N MET A 1 -16.87 5.90 -22.80
CA MET A 1 -16.70 4.81 -21.79
C MET A 1 -16.69 5.40 -20.41
N GLU A 2 -17.60 4.94 -19.53
CA GLU A 2 -17.75 5.46 -18.16
C GLU A 2 -17.10 4.49 -17.16
N ILE A 3 -16.00 4.88 -16.57
CA ILE A 3 -15.26 4.12 -15.56
C ILE A 3 -15.59 4.67 -14.17
N CYS A 4 -15.93 3.81 -13.22
CA CYS A 4 -16.07 4.16 -11.82
C CYS A 4 -14.92 3.53 -11.01
N ILE A 5 -14.07 4.34 -10.39
CA ILE A 5 -12.99 3.87 -9.51
C ILE A 5 -13.42 4.05 -8.07
N VAL A 6 -13.36 2.98 -7.26
CA VAL A 6 -13.79 2.99 -5.86
C VAL A 6 -12.58 2.88 -4.94
N CYS A 7 -12.46 3.86 -4.03
CA CYS A 7 -11.45 3.91 -2.97
C CYS A 7 -12.10 3.81 -1.60
N GLY A 8 -11.52 3.01 -0.70
CA GLY A 8 -12.00 2.83 0.67
C GLY A 8 -11.06 3.36 1.74
N ALA A 9 -9.83 3.73 1.39
CA ALA A 9 -8.84 4.26 2.34
C ALA A 9 -7.67 4.94 1.60
N ARG A 10 -6.87 5.70 2.33
CA ARG A 10 -5.68 6.41 1.84
C ARG A 10 -4.77 5.59 0.90
N PRO A 11 -4.40 4.33 1.20
CA PRO A 11 -3.55 3.54 0.31
C PRO A 11 -4.17 3.23 -1.05
N ASN A 12 -5.50 3.24 -1.16
CA ASN A 12 -6.16 3.05 -2.45
C ASN A 12 -5.91 4.22 -3.38
N PHE A 13 -5.99 5.46 -2.88
CA PHE A 13 -5.71 6.67 -3.68
C PHE A 13 -4.30 6.64 -4.26
N ILE A 14 -3.30 6.23 -3.47
CA ILE A 14 -1.91 6.09 -3.94
C ILE A 14 -1.83 5.09 -5.10
N LYS A 15 -2.53 3.96 -5.00
CA LYS A 15 -2.50 2.90 -6.04
C LYS A 15 -3.30 3.23 -7.29
N VAL A 16 -4.37 4.03 -7.19
CA VAL A 16 -5.19 4.39 -8.35
C VAL A 16 -4.78 5.70 -9.01
N ALA A 17 -4.01 6.55 -8.33
CA ALA A 17 -3.57 7.84 -8.87
C ALA A 17 -2.93 7.74 -10.26
N PRO A 18 -2.02 6.77 -10.56
CA PRO A 18 -1.47 6.62 -11.89
C PRO A 18 -2.52 6.33 -12.96
N LEU A 19 -3.52 5.50 -12.65
CA LEU A 19 -4.59 5.17 -13.58
C LEU A 19 -5.48 6.38 -13.85
N ILE A 20 -5.84 7.13 -12.82
CA ILE A 20 -6.65 8.34 -12.96
C ILE A 20 -5.91 9.37 -13.82
N ARG A 21 -4.62 9.62 -13.58
CA ARG A 21 -3.80 10.49 -14.42
C ARG A 21 -3.73 10.03 -15.88
N ALA A 22 -3.64 8.71 -16.11
CA ALA A 22 -3.64 8.15 -17.46
C ALA A 22 -4.98 8.34 -18.17
N ILE A 23 -6.10 8.17 -17.46
CA ILE A 23 -7.45 8.41 -17.98
C ILE A 23 -7.65 9.91 -18.27
N ASP A 24 -7.34 10.79 -17.31
CA ASP A 24 -7.47 12.25 -17.49
C ASP A 24 -6.62 12.77 -18.67
N LYS A 25 -5.45 12.16 -18.89
CA LYS A 25 -4.62 12.46 -20.06
C LYS A 25 -5.30 11.99 -21.35
N SER A 26 -5.81 10.78 -21.38
CA SER A 26 -6.51 10.21 -22.53
C SER A 26 -7.76 11.01 -22.92
N GLU A 27 -8.53 11.47 -21.91
CA GLU A 27 -9.69 12.35 -22.13
C GLU A 27 -9.27 13.69 -22.75
N LYS A 28 -8.18 14.30 -22.26
CA LYS A 28 -7.63 15.56 -22.83
C LYS A 28 -7.13 15.40 -24.26
N GLU A 29 -6.69 14.21 -24.63
CA GLU A 29 -6.28 13.86 -26.00
C GLU A 29 -7.47 13.62 -26.93
N GLY A 30 -8.70 13.69 -26.43
CA GLY A 30 -9.95 13.61 -27.19
C GLY A 30 -10.56 12.23 -27.28
N HIS A 31 -10.11 11.27 -26.48
CA HIS A 31 -10.75 9.96 -26.38
C HIS A 31 -12.01 10.05 -25.53
N ASP A 32 -13.08 9.35 -25.96
CA ASP A 32 -14.36 9.29 -25.23
C ASP A 32 -14.25 8.30 -24.05
N ILE A 33 -13.54 8.73 -23.01
CA ILE A 33 -13.33 7.99 -21.78
C ILE A 33 -13.44 8.94 -20.58
N HIS A 34 -14.28 8.57 -19.62
CA HIS A 34 -14.54 9.38 -18.43
C HIS A 34 -14.37 8.54 -17.17
N CYS A 35 -13.88 9.17 -16.11
CA CYS A 35 -13.67 8.51 -14.84
C CYS A 35 -14.39 9.23 -13.71
N SER A 36 -15.18 8.50 -12.93
CA SER A 36 -15.70 8.93 -11.64
C SER A 36 -14.90 8.30 -10.52
N LEU A 37 -14.40 9.12 -9.58
CA LEU A 37 -13.69 8.68 -8.38
C LEU A 37 -14.64 8.71 -7.19
N VAL A 38 -14.96 7.55 -6.65
CA VAL A 38 -15.85 7.38 -5.50
C VAL A 38 -15.04 7.00 -4.27
N TYR A 39 -15.21 7.76 -3.20
CA TYR A 39 -14.68 7.44 -1.88
C TYR A 39 -15.80 6.91 -0.99
N THR A 40 -15.57 5.77 -0.33
CA THR A 40 -16.60 5.16 0.53
C THR A 40 -16.75 5.84 1.88
N GLY A 41 -15.70 6.51 2.37
CA GLY A 41 -15.68 7.23 3.64
C GLY A 41 -16.23 8.65 3.57
N THR A 42 -15.92 9.43 4.60
CA THR A 42 -16.39 10.82 4.77
C THR A 42 -15.40 11.81 4.15
N GLU A 43 -15.89 13.00 3.75
CA GLU A 43 -15.05 14.09 3.27
C GLU A 43 -14.07 14.62 4.33
N THR A 44 -14.40 14.39 5.60
CA THR A 44 -13.63 14.85 6.75
C THR A 44 -12.73 13.77 7.34
N ASP A 45 -12.47 12.70 6.61
CA ASP A 45 -11.57 11.64 7.05
C ASP A 45 -10.17 12.22 7.35
N PRO A 46 -9.71 12.15 8.63
CA PRO A 46 -8.42 12.72 9.02
C PRO A 46 -7.22 12.01 8.40
N THR A 47 -7.42 10.83 7.79
CA THR A 47 -6.36 10.09 7.09
C THR A 47 -6.14 10.59 5.65
N LEU A 48 -7.06 11.42 5.14
CA LEU A 48 -6.99 12.02 3.81
C LEU A 48 -6.57 13.49 3.91
N GLU A 49 -5.32 13.73 4.26
CA GLU A 49 -4.77 15.08 4.29
C GLU A 49 -4.90 15.75 2.90
N ALA A 50 -5.18 17.06 2.90
CA ALA A 50 -5.29 17.80 1.65
C ALA A 50 -4.02 17.74 0.80
N SER A 51 -2.85 17.67 1.44
CA SER A 51 -1.54 17.50 0.79
C SER A 51 -1.44 16.19 0.01
N LEU A 52 -2.10 15.10 0.43
CA LEU A 52 -2.07 13.84 -0.28
C LEU A 52 -2.52 13.98 -1.74
N PHE A 53 -3.62 14.70 -1.97
CA PHE A 53 -4.15 14.90 -3.33
C PHE A 53 -3.25 15.80 -4.17
N SER A 54 -2.70 16.87 -3.58
CA SER A 54 -1.74 17.74 -4.27
C SER A 54 -0.43 17.01 -4.58
N ASP A 55 0.10 16.25 -3.64
CA ASP A 55 1.34 15.49 -3.79
C ASP A 55 1.21 14.40 -4.86
N LEU A 56 0.06 13.72 -4.91
CA LEU A 56 -0.23 12.71 -5.93
C LEU A 56 -0.62 13.30 -7.29
N GLU A 57 -0.79 14.63 -7.40
CA GLU A 57 -1.41 15.30 -8.55
C GLU A 57 -2.75 14.63 -8.92
N LEU A 58 -3.56 14.39 -7.92
CA LEU A 58 -4.83 13.71 -8.01
C LEU A 58 -5.96 14.67 -7.65
N ARG A 59 -7.04 14.65 -8.41
CA ARG A 59 -8.27 15.36 -8.05
C ARG A 59 -8.92 14.71 -6.84
N LYS A 60 -9.67 15.49 -6.09
CA LYS A 60 -10.49 14.97 -4.99
C LYS A 60 -11.55 13.99 -5.52
N PRO A 61 -12.10 13.11 -4.67
CA PRO A 61 -13.22 12.25 -5.06
C PRO A 61 -14.40 13.08 -5.58
N ASP A 62 -15.04 12.60 -6.64
CA ASP A 62 -16.26 13.21 -7.18
C ASP A 62 -17.45 12.97 -6.24
N VAL A 63 -17.41 11.87 -5.50
CA VAL A 63 -18.42 11.48 -4.53
C VAL A 63 -17.78 10.84 -3.32
N CYS A 64 -18.21 11.26 -2.13
CA CYS A 64 -17.95 10.59 -0.86
C CYS A 64 -19.27 9.97 -0.38
N LEU A 65 -19.27 8.65 -0.11
CA LEU A 65 -20.48 7.95 0.35
C LEU A 65 -20.79 8.25 1.82
N GLY A 66 -19.84 8.80 2.57
CA GLY A 66 -20.05 9.24 3.95
C GLY A 66 -20.16 8.10 4.97
N VAL A 67 -19.60 6.92 4.68
CA VAL A 67 -19.65 5.78 5.61
C VAL A 67 -18.53 5.90 6.62
N ASP A 68 -18.91 5.99 7.90
CA ASP A 68 -18.00 5.96 9.04
C ASP A 68 -18.54 4.93 10.04
N CYS A 69 -17.90 3.77 10.13
CA CYS A 69 -18.27 2.66 10.99
C CYS A 69 -17.02 1.90 11.43
N GLU A 70 -16.90 1.63 12.73
CA GLU A 70 -15.85 0.79 13.29
C GLU A 70 -16.07 -0.69 12.98
N ASN A 71 -17.33 -1.14 12.99
CA ASN A 71 -17.69 -2.51 12.67
C ASN A 71 -17.65 -2.74 11.17
N LEU A 72 -16.77 -3.65 10.72
CA LEU A 72 -16.54 -3.93 9.29
C LEU A 72 -17.76 -4.53 8.59
N ASN A 73 -18.62 -5.28 9.28
CA ASN A 73 -19.83 -5.86 8.69
C ASN A 73 -20.90 -4.78 8.49
N GLU A 74 -21.05 -3.87 9.46
CA GLU A 74 -21.93 -2.71 9.33
C GLU A 74 -21.47 -1.80 8.19
N LEU A 75 -20.14 -1.49 8.15
CA LEU A 75 -19.52 -0.73 7.07
C LEU A 75 -19.84 -1.37 5.71
N THR A 76 -19.66 -2.69 5.57
CA THR A 76 -19.95 -3.43 4.34
C THR A 76 -21.41 -3.22 3.91
N GLY A 77 -22.37 -3.40 4.81
CA GLY A 77 -23.79 -3.23 4.51
C GLY A 77 -24.14 -1.79 4.10
N ARG A 78 -23.60 -0.78 4.79
CA ARG A 78 -23.85 0.63 4.46
C ARG A 78 -23.24 1.01 3.10
N VAL A 79 -22.01 0.58 2.82
CA VAL A 79 -21.38 0.82 1.52
C VAL A 79 -22.18 0.16 0.41
N MET A 80 -22.65 -1.09 0.60
CA MET A 80 -23.50 -1.77 -0.39
C MET A 80 -24.72 -0.94 -0.73
N SER A 81 -25.46 -0.48 0.26
CA SER A 81 -26.71 0.29 0.08
C SER A 81 -26.47 1.62 -0.64
N LEU A 82 -25.46 2.39 -0.21
CA LEU A 82 -25.18 3.71 -0.77
C LEU A 82 -24.53 3.61 -2.16
N PHE A 83 -23.68 2.62 -2.40
CA PHE A 83 -23.07 2.43 -3.71
C PHE A 83 -24.07 1.89 -4.74
N GLU A 84 -25.03 1.04 -4.33
CA GLU A 84 -26.14 0.64 -5.18
C GLU A 84 -26.96 1.86 -5.63
N HIS A 85 -27.30 2.73 -4.69
CA HIS A 85 -28.01 3.98 -5.01
C HIS A 85 -27.20 4.86 -5.99
N TYR A 86 -25.90 5.00 -5.77
CA TYR A 86 -25.01 5.73 -6.67
C TYR A 86 -25.04 5.16 -8.10
N LEU A 87 -24.84 3.84 -8.26
CA LEU A 87 -24.81 3.20 -9.57
C LEU A 87 -26.16 3.24 -10.29
N SER A 88 -27.28 3.18 -9.55
CA SER A 88 -28.64 3.24 -10.13
C SER A 88 -28.96 4.57 -10.83
N HIS A 89 -28.22 5.61 -10.51
CA HIS A 89 -28.43 6.98 -11.05
C HIS A 89 -27.34 7.45 -12.00
N ARG A 90 -26.38 6.56 -12.32
CA ARG A 90 -25.25 6.91 -13.20
C ARG A 90 -24.94 5.80 -14.18
N LYS A 91 -24.79 6.15 -15.45
CA LYS A 91 -24.26 5.22 -16.44
C LYS A 91 -22.84 4.85 -16.01
N THR A 92 -22.58 3.55 -15.91
CA THR A 92 -21.26 3.00 -15.56
C THR A 92 -21.04 1.75 -16.41
N ASP A 93 -19.99 1.75 -17.23
CA ASP A 93 -19.66 0.63 -18.08
C ASP A 93 -18.80 -0.41 -17.33
N ILE A 94 -17.91 0.08 -16.45
CA ILE A 94 -17.04 -0.76 -15.63
C ILE A 94 -16.72 -0.09 -14.28
N VAL A 95 -16.72 -0.90 -13.24
CA VAL A 95 -16.21 -0.50 -11.91
C VAL A 95 -14.82 -1.09 -11.70
N VAL A 96 -13.90 -0.27 -11.22
CA VAL A 96 -12.54 -0.67 -10.85
C VAL A 96 -12.39 -0.57 -9.33
N VAL A 97 -12.04 -1.69 -8.70
CA VAL A 97 -11.70 -1.74 -7.28
C VAL A 97 -10.21 -2.05 -7.10
N VAL A 98 -9.64 -1.63 -5.99
CA VAL A 98 -8.21 -1.83 -5.70
C VAL A 98 -8.00 -2.39 -4.31
N ALA A 99 -7.11 -3.36 -4.19
CA ALA A 99 -6.83 -4.07 -2.95
C ALA A 99 -8.11 -4.70 -2.34
N ALA A 100 -8.11 -5.02 -1.03
CA ALA A 100 -9.14 -5.87 -0.46
C ALA A 100 -9.65 -5.34 0.88
N LEU A 101 -10.26 -4.16 0.86
CA LEU A 101 -10.97 -3.62 2.01
C LEU A 101 -12.41 -4.16 2.05
N ALA A 102 -13.05 -4.11 3.22
CA ALA A 102 -14.47 -4.43 3.36
C ALA A 102 -15.35 -3.55 2.46
N SER A 103 -14.99 -2.28 2.32
CA SER A 103 -15.68 -1.32 1.44
C SER A 103 -15.51 -1.62 -0.05
N THR A 104 -14.32 -2.02 -0.50
CA THR A 104 -14.08 -2.39 -1.90
C THR A 104 -14.73 -3.74 -2.25
N MET A 105 -14.79 -4.67 -1.29
CA MET A 105 -15.57 -5.90 -1.42
C MET A 105 -17.08 -5.61 -1.55
N ALA A 106 -17.60 -4.72 -0.72
CA ALA A 106 -19.00 -4.29 -0.79
C ALA A 106 -19.34 -3.71 -2.18
N ALA A 107 -18.49 -2.83 -2.70
CA ALA A 107 -18.64 -2.26 -4.04
C ALA A 107 -18.59 -3.34 -5.13
N ALA A 108 -17.68 -4.32 -5.03
CA ALA A 108 -17.58 -5.42 -5.97
C ALA A 108 -18.86 -6.26 -6.04
N ILE A 109 -19.44 -6.60 -4.89
CA ILE A 109 -20.68 -7.37 -4.81
C ILE A 109 -21.84 -6.61 -5.49
N VAL A 110 -22.01 -5.33 -5.17
CA VAL A 110 -23.06 -4.49 -5.75
C VAL A 110 -22.89 -4.37 -7.27
N THR A 111 -21.67 -4.11 -7.74
CA THR A 111 -21.34 -4.02 -9.17
C THR A 111 -21.83 -5.23 -9.93
N LYS A 112 -21.51 -6.43 -9.45
CA LYS A 112 -21.89 -7.67 -10.12
C LYS A 112 -23.39 -7.95 -10.04
N LYS A 113 -24.03 -7.61 -8.92
CA LYS A 113 -25.50 -7.75 -8.78
C LYS A 113 -26.27 -6.84 -9.75
N GLN A 114 -25.69 -5.71 -10.14
CA GLN A 114 -26.26 -4.80 -11.14
C GLN A 114 -25.86 -5.14 -12.59
N GLY A 115 -25.11 -6.23 -12.82
CA GLY A 115 -24.69 -6.68 -14.15
C GLY A 115 -23.60 -5.81 -14.79
N ILE A 116 -22.94 -4.97 -14.01
CA ILE A 116 -21.84 -4.11 -14.49
C ILE A 116 -20.52 -4.90 -14.48
N LYS A 117 -19.64 -4.62 -15.42
CA LYS A 117 -18.30 -5.22 -15.47
C LYS A 117 -17.49 -4.78 -14.24
N LEU A 118 -16.70 -5.70 -13.70
CA LEU A 118 -15.83 -5.47 -12.53
C LEU A 118 -14.37 -5.78 -12.88
N ALA A 119 -13.48 -4.84 -12.58
CA ALA A 119 -12.03 -5.02 -12.66
C ALA A 119 -11.38 -4.86 -11.29
N HIS A 120 -10.42 -5.73 -10.96
CA HIS A 120 -9.69 -5.69 -9.69
C HIS A 120 -8.21 -5.44 -9.91
N ILE A 121 -7.67 -4.38 -9.29
CA ILE A 121 -6.24 -4.04 -9.25
C ILE A 121 -5.62 -4.64 -7.99
N ALA A 122 -4.42 -5.21 -8.10
CA ALA A 122 -3.72 -6.01 -7.10
C ALA A 122 -4.40 -7.36 -6.82
N ALA A 123 -5.01 -7.94 -7.84
CA ALA A 123 -5.63 -9.27 -7.81
C ALA A 123 -4.59 -10.39 -7.60
N GLY A 124 -5.06 -11.55 -7.14
CA GLY A 124 -4.21 -12.70 -6.88
C GLY A 124 -3.29 -12.56 -5.68
N THR A 125 -3.49 -11.54 -4.85
CA THR A 125 -2.77 -11.38 -3.59
C THR A 125 -3.38 -12.30 -2.54
N ARG A 126 -2.57 -13.15 -1.86
CA ARG A 126 -3.04 -14.11 -0.84
C ARG A 126 -2.11 -14.17 0.35
N SER A 127 -2.72 -14.27 1.54
CA SER A 127 -2.06 -14.71 2.77
C SER A 127 -2.19 -16.22 2.98
N PHE A 128 -3.18 -16.84 2.35
CA PHE A 128 -3.64 -18.21 2.56
C PHE A 128 -4.14 -18.49 3.99
N ASP A 129 -4.38 -17.45 4.77
CA ASP A 129 -4.97 -17.54 6.09
C ASP A 129 -6.41 -17.03 6.06
N ILE A 130 -7.36 -17.96 5.98
CA ILE A 130 -8.80 -17.65 5.91
C ILE A 130 -9.34 -17.04 7.22
N SER A 131 -8.59 -17.08 8.31
CA SER A 131 -8.97 -16.38 9.54
C SER A 131 -8.79 -14.87 9.45
N MET A 132 -8.03 -14.40 8.47
CA MET A 132 -7.84 -12.98 8.20
C MET A 132 -9.03 -12.39 7.44
N PRO A 133 -9.71 -11.35 7.95
CA PRO A 133 -10.82 -10.70 7.23
C PRO A 133 -10.45 -10.22 5.83
N LYS A 134 -9.23 -9.75 5.63
CA LYS A 134 -8.74 -9.33 4.30
C LYS A 134 -8.66 -10.48 3.30
N GLU A 135 -8.36 -11.70 3.76
CA GLU A 135 -8.29 -12.85 2.86
C GLU A 135 -9.68 -13.20 2.31
N ILE A 136 -10.70 -13.15 3.16
CA ILE A 136 -12.10 -13.30 2.72
C ILE A 136 -12.45 -12.25 1.66
N ASN A 137 -12.08 -10.98 1.89
CA ASN A 137 -12.34 -9.91 0.93
C ASN A 137 -11.67 -10.19 -0.43
N ARG A 138 -10.42 -10.67 -0.44
CA ARG A 138 -9.69 -11.02 -1.66
C ARG A 138 -10.36 -12.11 -2.46
N LEU A 139 -10.73 -13.20 -1.77
CA LEU A 139 -11.41 -14.33 -2.40
C LEU A 139 -12.73 -13.89 -3.06
N VAL A 140 -13.51 -13.06 -2.36
CA VAL A 140 -14.79 -12.55 -2.89
C VAL A 140 -14.56 -11.64 -4.08
N ILE A 141 -13.66 -10.66 -3.98
CA ILE A 141 -13.41 -9.71 -5.07
C ILE A 141 -12.87 -10.42 -6.29
N ASP A 142 -11.84 -11.26 -6.14
CA ASP A 142 -11.23 -12.00 -7.25
C ASP A 142 -12.23 -12.94 -7.91
N GLY A 143 -13.04 -13.64 -7.11
CA GLY A 143 -14.07 -14.57 -7.62
C GLY A 143 -15.22 -13.90 -8.39
N LEU A 144 -15.47 -12.61 -8.13
CA LEU A 144 -16.52 -11.83 -8.81
C LEU A 144 -16.01 -11.05 -10.02
N SER A 145 -14.71 -10.79 -10.12
CA SER A 145 -14.15 -9.88 -11.11
C SER A 145 -14.09 -10.47 -12.51
N ASP A 146 -14.50 -9.70 -13.50
CA ASP A 146 -14.36 -10.05 -14.92
C ASP A 146 -12.91 -9.88 -15.41
N ILE A 147 -12.19 -8.93 -14.82
CA ILE A 147 -10.80 -8.60 -15.16
C ILE A 147 -9.95 -8.56 -13.89
N LEU A 148 -8.87 -9.31 -13.87
CA LEU A 148 -7.91 -9.39 -12.78
C LEU A 148 -6.56 -8.81 -13.21
N PHE A 149 -6.16 -7.70 -12.61
CA PHE A 149 -4.87 -7.05 -12.84
C PHE A 149 -3.90 -7.42 -11.73
N THR A 150 -2.86 -8.17 -12.06
CA THR A 150 -1.89 -8.71 -11.11
C THR A 150 -0.58 -7.94 -11.12
N ALA A 151 0.05 -7.84 -9.95
CA ALA A 151 1.24 -7.03 -9.74
C ALA A 151 2.54 -7.75 -10.11
N GLY A 152 2.57 -9.08 -10.12
CA GLY A 152 3.76 -9.88 -10.39
C GLY A 152 3.43 -11.32 -10.74
N MET A 153 4.47 -12.12 -10.98
CA MET A 153 4.36 -13.52 -11.43
C MET A 153 3.62 -14.40 -10.42
N SER A 154 3.91 -14.24 -9.12
CA SER A 154 3.26 -15.04 -8.07
C SER A 154 1.76 -14.75 -8.00
N ASN A 155 1.37 -13.47 -8.03
CA ASN A 155 -0.03 -13.06 -8.05
C ASN A 155 -0.73 -13.53 -9.33
N ASN A 156 -0.05 -13.46 -10.46
CA ASN A 156 -0.59 -13.90 -11.75
C ASN A 156 -0.87 -15.41 -11.75
N PHE A 157 0.05 -16.21 -11.20
CA PHE A 157 -0.15 -17.65 -11.05
C PHE A 157 -1.37 -17.97 -10.16
N ILE A 158 -1.51 -17.29 -9.02
CA ILE A 158 -2.63 -17.47 -8.10
C ILE A 158 -3.96 -17.09 -8.77
N ALA A 159 -4.02 -15.92 -9.40
CA ALA A 159 -5.22 -15.44 -10.08
C ALA A 159 -5.69 -16.39 -11.21
N ASN A 160 -4.75 -16.95 -11.98
CA ASN A 160 -5.07 -17.93 -13.02
C ASN A 160 -5.57 -19.27 -12.44
N ARG A 161 -5.07 -19.67 -11.27
CA ARG A 161 -5.48 -20.92 -10.61
C ARG A 161 -6.84 -20.80 -9.93
N GLU A 162 -7.12 -19.66 -9.30
CA GLU A 162 -8.26 -19.45 -8.40
C GLU A 162 -9.34 -18.55 -8.99
N GLY A 163 -9.06 -17.90 -10.11
CA GLY A 163 -10.02 -17.03 -10.79
C GLY A 163 -11.24 -17.78 -11.33
N ALA A 164 -12.33 -17.04 -11.55
CA ALA A 164 -13.49 -17.59 -12.22
C ALA A 164 -13.14 -18.00 -13.66
N GLU A 165 -13.77 -19.06 -14.16
CA GLU A 165 -13.49 -19.61 -15.50
C GLU A 165 -13.55 -18.56 -16.63
N LEU A 166 -14.40 -17.54 -16.48
CA LEU A 166 -14.58 -16.47 -17.46
C LEU A 166 -13.72 -15.22 -17.17
N SER A 167 -12.97 -15.20 -16.08
CA SER A 167 -12.13 -14.06 -15.74
C SER A 167 -10.93 -13.96 -16.66
N LYS A 168 -10.61 -12.71 -17.07
CA LYS A 168 -9.39 -12.41 -17.82
C LYS A 168 -8.31 -11.92 -16.88
N VAL A 169 -7.16 -12.58 -16.86
CA VAL A 169 -6.03 -12.25 -15.99
C VAL A 169 -4.91 -11.57 -16.78
N TYR A 170 -4.49 -10.39 -16.33
CA TYR A 170 -3.42 -9.62 -16.97
C TYR A 170 -2.35 -9.26 -15.93
N MET A 171 -1.11 -9.70 -16.18
CA MET A 171 0.03 -9.23 -15.39
C MET A 171 0.44 -7.85 -15.89
N VAL A 172 0.04 -6.82 -15.18
CA VAL A 172 0.27 -5.42 -15.57
C VAL A 172 1.46 -4.77 -14.86
N GLY A 173 1.86 -5.31 -13.73
CA GLY A 173 2.81 -4.70 -12.81
C GLY A 173 2.10 -4.05 -11.61
N ASN A 174 2.88 -3.34 -10.81
CA ASN A 174 2.41 -2.74 -9.56
C ASN A 174 2.20 -1.23 -9.73
N THR A 175 0.95 -0.78 -9.61
CA THR A 175 0.59 0.65 -9.75
C THR A 175 1.21 1.55 -8.68
N LEU A 176 1.59 1.00 -7.51
CA LEU A 176 2.37 1.76 -6.52
C LEU A 176 3.70 2.21 -7.11
N ILE A 177 4.34 1.34 -7.88
CA ILE A 177 5.63 1.65 -8.53
C ILE A 177 5.50 2.73 -9.61
N ASP A 178 4.37 2.74 -10.34
CA ASP A 178 4.08 3.83 -11.29
C ASP A 178 4.09 5.18 -10.57
N ASN A 179 3.51 5.20 -9.36
CA ASN A 179 3.45 6.41 -8.55
C ASN A 179 4.83 6.82 -8.02
N LEU A 180 5.61 5.86 -7.50
CA LEU A 180 6.98 6.12 -7.03
C LEU A 180 7.86 6.68 -8.17
N ARG A 181 7.77 6.08 -9.35
CA ARG A 181 8.51 6.55 -10.52
C ARG A 181 8.10 7.96 -10.95
N PHE A 182 6.82 8.26 -10.92
CA PHE A 182 6.29 9.59 -11.22
C PHE A 182 6.75 10.64 -10.20
N MET A 183 6.89 10.23 -8.93
CA MET A 183 7.30 11.11 -7.82
C MET A 183 8.82 11.20 -7.64
N HIS A 184 9.62 10.35 -8.28
CA HIS A 184 11.05 10.21 -8.02
C HIS A 184 11.83 11.54 -8.05
N GLY A 185 11.51 12.44 -8.97
CA GLY A 185 12.15 13.77 -9.04
C GLY A 185 11.51 14.84 -8.15
N LYS A 186 10.52 14.48 -7.33
CA LYS A 186 9.72 15.40 -6.52
C LYS A 186 9.87 15.16 -5.01
N TRP A 187 10.65 14.13 -4.62
CA TRP A 187 10.90 13.84 -3.22
C TRP A 187 11.46 15.05 -2.49
N GLN A 188 11.01 15.28 -1.27
CA GLN A 188 11.40 16.43 -0.45
C GLN A 188 12.19 15.95 0.77
N ASP A 189 13.41 16.44 0.91
CA ASP A 189 14.22 16.21 2.10
C ASP A 189 13.53 16.87 3.32
N PRO A 190 13.11 16.11 4.33
CA PRO A 190 12.49 16.68 5.52
C PRO A 190 13.50 17.30 6.49
N SER A 191 14.80 17.27 6.18
CA SER A 191 15.86 17.75 7.10
C SER A 191 15.88 19.27 7.26
N PRO A 192 16.12 19.79 8.48
CA PRO A 192 16.35 19.03 9.70
C PRO A 192 15.04 18.53 10.33
N LEU A 193 14.92 17.22 10.51
CA LEU A 193 13.75 16.61 11.12
C LEU A 193 13.92 16.61 12.64
N GLU A 194 13.17 17.45 13.34
CA GLU A 194 13.28 17.70 14.79
C GLU A 194 14.74 17.94 15.27
N GLY A 195 15.51 18.68 14.46
CA GLY A 195 16.92 19.01 14.75
C GLY A 195 17.94 17.98 14.24
N LEU A 196 17.49 16.82 13.78
CA LEU A 196 18.34 15.78 13.20
C LEU A 196 18.59 16.07 11.71
N ARG A 197 19.85 16.20 11.31
CA ARG A 197 20.25 16.26 9.91
C ARG A 197 20.51 14.85 9.41
N LEU A 198 19.69 14.42 8.45
CA LEU A 198 19.79 13.11 7.83
C LEU A 198 20.82 13.15 6.70
N GLN A 199 21.57 12.06 6.56
CA GLN A 199 22.46 11.82 5.44
C GLN A 199 21.97 10.58 4.69
N GLU A 200 22.08 10.58 3.39
CA GLU A 200 21.77 9.42 2.55
C GLU A 200 22.59 8.20 3.01
N GLY A 201 21.92 7.07 3.22
CA GLY A 201 22.53 5.85 3.76
C GLY A 201 22.99 5.95 5.22
N GLY A 202 22.67 7.04 5.92
CA GLY A 202 23.14 7.30 7.27
C GLY A 202 22.13 7.03 8.39
N TYR A 203 20.96 6.46 8.08
CA TYR A 203 19.91 6.17 9.07
C TYR A 203 19.09 4.95 8.68
N MET A 204 18.44 4.35 9.68
CA MET A 204 17.39 3.34 9.47
C MET A 204 16.03 4.03 9.55
N LEU A 205 15.09 3.65 8.65
CA LEU A 205 13.69 4.08 8.74
C LEU A 205 12.87 2.99 9.42
N PHE A 206 12.10 3.36 10.45
CA PHE A 206 11.25 2.45 11.19
C PHE A 206 9.77 2.85 11.07
N THR A 207 8.89 1.91 10.70
CA THR A 207 7.43 2.12 10.69
C THR A 207 6.71 0.96 11.38
N LEU A 208 5.62 1.29 12.09
CA LEU A 208 4.82 0.33 12.85
C LEU A 208 3.35 0.74 12.85
N ASN A 209 2.45 -0.13 12.41
CA ASN A 209 1.01 0.11 12.35
C ASN A 209 0.15 -1.08 12.82
N ARG A 210 0.70 -2.30 12.90
CA ARG A 210 -0.06 -3.51 13.22
C ARG A 210 -0.47 -3.53 14.69
N LYS A 211 -1.80 -3.48 14.91
CA LYS A 211 -2.39 -3.41 16.26
C LYS A 211 -1.96 -4.57 17.17
N ALA A 212 -1.85 -5.78 16.63
CA ALA A 212 -1.43 -6.95 17.41
C ALA A 212 -0.01 -6.80 17.96
N LEU A 213 0.92 -6.29 17.15
CA LEU A 213 2.32 -6.00 17.52
C LEU A 213 2.40 -4.89 18.58
N ILE A 214 1.61 -3.84 18.40
CA ILE A 214 1.54 -2.72 19.35
C ILE A 214 0.95 -3.16 20.70
N ALA A 215 0.04 -4.14 20.69
CA ALA A 215 -0.62 -4.65 21.90
C ALA A 215 0.24 -5.66 22.68
N ASP A 216 1.21 -6.30 22.04
CA ASP A 216 2.17 -7.21 22.69
C ASP A 216 3.32 -6.43 23.30
N THR A 217 3.16 -6.03 24.55
CA THR A 217 4.12 -5.19 25.25
C THR A 217 5.49 -5.85 25.47
N GLU A 218 5.54 -7.15 25.71
CA GLU A 218 6.80 -7.90 25.91
C GLU A 218 7.54 -8.09 24.58
N GLY A 219 6.83 -8.54 23.54
CA GLY A 219 7.38 -8.69 22.19
C GLY A 219 7.85 -7.35 21.64
N LEU A 220 7.06 -6.30 21.78
CA LEU A 220 7.40 -4.95 21.33
C LEU A 220 8.67 -4.43 22.06
N HIS A 221 8.76 -4.64 23.39
CA HIS A 221 9.94 -4.26 24.15
C HIS A 221 11.20 -4.98 23.63
N ALA A 222 11.14 -6.29 23.49
CA ALA A 222 12.27 -7.09 23.00
C ALA A 222 12.71 -6.65 21.58
N MET A 223 11.74 -6.48 20.67
CA MET A 223 11.95 -6.11 19.28
C MET A 223 12.56 -4.71 19.14
N VAL A 224 11.96 -3.68 19.76
CA VAL A 224 12.41 -2.28 19.65
C VAL A 224 13.80 -2.08 20.21
N ASN A 225 14.09 -2.70 21.37
CA ASN A 225 15.41 -2.62 21.96
C ASN A 225 16.47 -3.40 21.17
N ALA A 226 16.12 -4.52 20.52
CA ALA A 226 17.01 -5.20 19.58
C ALA A 226 17.36 -4.30 18.37
N VAL A 227 16.38 -3.62 17.80
CA VAL A 227 16.60 -2.63 16.73
C VAL A 227 17.55 -1.54 17.22
N ALA A 228 17.28 -0.91 18.37
CA ALA A 228 18.07 0.19 18.88
C ALA A 228 19.52 -0.23 19.21
N LYS A 229 19.71 -1.40 19.82
CA LYS A 229 21.04 -1.96 20.14
C LYS A 229 21.85 -2.24 18.86
N ALA A 230 21.24 -2.90 17.89
CA ALA A 230 21.89 -3.23 16.61
C ALA A 230 22.21 -1.98 15.77
N ALA A 231 21.37 -0.93 15.86
CA ALA A 231 21.55 0.32 15.16
C ALA A 231 22.48 1.31 15.89
N THR A 232 23.08 0.96 17.01
CA THR A 232 23.96 1.88 17.77
C THR A 232 24.99 2.56 16.87
N GLY A 233 25.02 3.91 16.90
CA GLY A 233 25.87 4.74 16.01
C GLY A 233 25.24 5.09 14.67
N MET A 234 24.02 4.63 14.39
CA MET A 234 23.22 5.00 13.23
C MET A 234 21.80 5.33 13.72
N PRO A 235 21.29 6.56 13.51
CA PRO A 235 19.97 6.92 14.01
C PRO A 235 18.86 6.08 13.37
N VAL A 236 17.86 5.70 14.17
CA VAL A 236 16.61 5.09 13.71
C VAL A 236 15.55 6.19 13.68
N VAL A 237 15.09 6.55 12.52
CA VAL A 237 14.03 7.56 12.31
C VAL A 237 12.68 6.88 12.26
N ALA A 238 11.77 7.23 13.16
CA ALA A 238 10.49 6.59 13.32
C ALA A 238 9.34 7.62 13.26
N PRO A 239 8.76 7.89 12.08
CA PRO A 239 7.59 8.76 11.95
C PRO A 239 6.35 8.02 12.47
N LEU A 240 6.07 8.12 13.75
CA LEU A 240 5.00 7.40 14.45
C LEU A 240 3.99 8.36 15.07
N ARG A 241 2.73 7.92 15.11
CA ARG A 241 1.62 8.65 15.72
C ARG A 241 0.77 7.77 16.63
N GLY A 242 -0.02 8.42 17.48
CA GLY A 242 -1.04 7.78 18.31
C GLY A 242 -0.51 6.63 19.16
N LEU A 243 -1.18 5.48 19.08
CA LEU A 243 -0.84 4.30 19.90
C LEU A 243 0.54 3.74 19.59
N ALA A 244 0.97 3.73 18.32
CA ALA A 244 2.28 3.22 17.94
C ALA A 244 3.40 4.06 18.54
N ARG A 245 3.28 5.39 18.48
CA ARG A 245 4.24 6.31 19.12
C ARG A 245 4.36 6.03 20.61
N LYS A 246 3.24 6.04 21.33
CA LYS A 246 3.20 5.81 22.77
C LYS A 246 3.82 4.47 23.17
N ALA A 247 3.41 3.40 22.46
CA ALA A 247 3.89 2.06 22.77
C ALA A 247 5.41 1.92 22.56
N VAL A 248 5.97 2.49 21.49
CA VAL A 248 7.41 2.45 21.21
C VAL A 248 8.18 3.32 22.22
N GLU A 249 7.68 4.51 22.60
CA GLU A 249 8.28 5.38 23.63
C GLU A 249 8.36 4.68 24.99
N GLU A 250 7.31 3.92 25.36
CA GLU A 250 7.25 3.16 26.62
C GLU A 250 8.12 1.89 26.58
N ALA A 251 8.27 1.26 25.40
CA ALA A 251 9.05 0.04 25.22
C ALA A 251 10.58 0.27 25.20
N LEU A 252 11.05 1.49 24.86
CA LEU A 252 12.47 1.80 24.75
C LEU A 252 13.17 1.89 26.10
N GLU A 253 14.28 1.16 26.25
CA GLU A 253 15.19 1.32 27.40
C GLU A 253 15.76 2.75 27.42
N PRO A 254 15.87 3.41 28.62
CA PRO A 254 16.27 4.82 28.73
C PRO A 254 17.58 5.15 28.01
N GLU A 255 18.57 4.27 28.09
CA GLU A 255 19.90 4.42 27.48
C GLU A 255 19.88 4.32 25.94
N LEU A 256 18.84 3.78 25.35
CA LEU A 256 18.69 3.60 23.91
C LEU A 256 17.85 4.69 23.24
N LYS A 257 17.21 5.56 24.02
CA LYS A 257 16.38 6.66 23.50
C LYS A 257 17.15 7.62 22.59
N GLY A 258 18.46 7.74 22.75
CA GLY A 258 19.30 8.57 21.87
C GLY A 258 19.57 7.99 20.49
N VAL A 259 19.29 6.69 20.26
CA VAL A 259 19.41 6.03 18.95
C VAL A 259 18.10 6.12 18.17
N PHE A 260 16.96 6.07 18.88
CA PHE A 260 15.63 6.00 18.30
C PHE A 260 14.97 7.40 18.31
N HIS A 261 14.86 8.00 17.14
CA HIS A 261 14.26 9.32 16.95
C HIS A 261 12.81 9.16 16.50
N ILE A 262 11.88 9.22 17.47
CA ILE A 262 10.45 9.18 17.20
C ILE A 262 10.00 10.59 16.84
N VAL A 263 9.61 10.78 15.58
CA VAL A 263 9.24 12.07 15.01
C VAL A 263 7.76 12.11 14.63
N GLU A 264 7.22 13.30 14.40
CA GLU A 264 5.87 13.44 13.86
C GLU A 264 5.80 12.84 12.44
N PRO A 265 4.65 12.29 12.05
CA PRO A 265 4.43 11.83 10.68
C PRO A 265 4.66 12.94 9.67
N VAL A 266 5.40 12.61 8.62
CA VAL A 266 5.73 13.52 7.53
C VAL A 266 4.76 13.34 6.35
N GLY A 267 4.76 14.29 5.42
CA GLY A 267 3.98 14.22 4.17
C GLY A 267 4.41 13.08 3.25
N TYR A 268 3.62 12.83 2.18
CA TYR A 268 3.90 11.75 1.25
C TYR A 268 5.24 11.90 0.54
N LEU A 269 5.57 13.11 0.09
CA LEU A 269 6.84 13.38 -0.61
C LEU A 269 8.06 13.28 0.30
N GLU A 270 7.91 13.69 1.55
CA GLU A 270 8.97 13.59 2.57
C GLU A 270 9.18 12.14 3.00
N PHE A 271 8.10 11.37 3.19
CA PHE A 271 8.19 9.95 3.49
C PHE A 271 8.86 9.17 2.36
N GLY A 272 8.53 9.49 1.11
CA GLY A 272 9.18 8.92 -0.07
C GLY A 272 10.68 9.17 -0.09
N TRP A 273 11.11 10.39 0.30
CA TRP A 273 12.53 10.71 0.47
C TRP A 273 13.18 9.85 1.55
N LEU A 274 12.55 9.78 2.73
CA LEU A 274 13.07 8.96 3.84
C LEU A 274 13.21 7.49 3.44
N ALA A 275 12.23 6.92 2.75
CA ALA A 275 12.27 5.52 2.33
C ALA A 275 13.30 5.24 1.24
N ALA A 276 13.54 6.20 0.34
CA ALA A 276 14.49 6.06 -0.76
C ALA A 276 15.97 6.24 -0.34
N HIS A 277 16.22 6.99 0.72
CA HIS A 277 17.59 7.36 1.13
C HIS A 277 18.03 6.71 2.47
N ALA A 278 17.22 5.82 3.05
CA ALA A 278 17.62 5.08 4.24
C ALA A 278 18.72 4.05 3.94
N ALA A 279 19.56 3.75 4.92
CA ALA A 279 20.45 2.58 4.87
C ALA A 279 19.66 1.26 4.84
N GLY A 280 18.51 1.25 5.50
CA GLY A 280 17.57 0.15 5.53
C GLY A 280 16.23 0.58 6.11
N VAL A 281 15.20 -0.18 5.79
CA VAL A 281 13.82 0.03 6.24
C VAL A 281 13.38 -1.12 7.12
N ILE A 282 12.79 -0.81 8.27
CA ILE A 282 12.21 -1.77 9.21
C ILE A 282 10.71 -1.48 9.28
N THR A 283 9.87 -2.43 8.88
CA THR A 283 8.44 -2.16 8.68
C THR A 283 7.56 -3.39 8.89
N ASP A 284 6.32 -3.16 9.27
CA ASP A 284 5.24 -4.15 9.24
C ASP A 284 4.31 -3.96 8.01
N SER A 285 4.63 -3.00 7.13
CA SER A 285 3.82 -2.61 5.99
C SER A 285 4.31 -3.23 4.68
N GLY A 286 3.45 -4.00 4.02
CA GLY A 286 3.75 -4.55 2.69
C GLY A 286 3.98 -3.49 1.61
N ASN A 287 3.26 -2.36 1.66
CA ASN A 287 3.47 -1.26 0.70
C ASN A 287 4.86 -0.65 0.87
N VAL A 288 5.31 -0.44 2.12
CA VAL A 288 6.66 0.11 2.39
C VAL A 288 7.75 -0.87 1.94
N ALA A 289 7.53 -2.19 2.08
CA ALA A 289 8.43 -3.21 1.54
C ALA A 289 8.49 -3.20 0.00
N GLU A 290 7.36 -2.91 -0.68
CA GLU A 290 7.34 -2.68 -2.15
C GLU A 290 8.14 -1.43 -2.54
N GLU A 291 7.96 -0.32 -1.80
CA GLU A 291 8.70 0.92 -2.01
C GLU A 291 10.21 0.74 -1.81
N ALA A 292 10.62 0.09 -0.72
CA ALA A 292 12.01 -0.25 -0.44
C ALA A 292 12.62 -1.13 -1.55
N THR A 293 11.88 -2.14 -2.01
CA THR A 293 12.31 -3.01 -3.12
C THR A 293 12.56 -2.23 -4.40
N PHE A 294 11.65 -1.32 -4.76
CA PHE A 294 11.81 -0.51 -5.96
C PHE A 294 13.01 0.45 -5.86
N ASN A 295 13.21 1.05 -4.70
CA ASN A 295 14.35 1.95 -4.45
C ASN A 295 15.67 1.21 -4.24
N GLY A 296 15.69 -0.11 -4.20
CA GLY A 296 16.89 -0.90 -3.95
C GLY A 296 17.38 -0.83 -2.49
N VAL A 297 16.55 -0.35 -1.56
CA VAL A 297 16.88 -0.19 -0.15
C VAL A 297 16.64 -1.51 0.60
N PRO A 298 17.57 -2.02 1.42
CA PRO A 298 17.36 -3.15 2.30
C PRO A 298 16.09 -3.00 3.14
N CYS A 299 15.28 -4.06 3.22
CA CYS A 299 14.03 -4.01 3.97
C CYS A 299 13.90 -5.23 4.90
N LEU A 300 13.55 -4.96 6.15
CA LEU A 300 13.23 -5.95 7.16
C LEU A 300 11.72 -5.88 7.43
N THR A 301 10.99 -6.95 7.13
CA THR A 301 9.57 -7.03 7.47
C THR A 301 9.38 -7.72 8.82
N LEU A 302 8.70 -7.01 9.74
CA LEU A 302 8.36 -7.46 11.09
C LEU A 302 7.19 -8.44 11.09
N ASN A 303 7.18 -9.36 10.13
CA ASN A 303 6.23 -10.45 9.98
C ASN A 303 7.00 -11.69 9.54
N ASP A 304 6.47 -12.87 9.83
CA ASP A 304 6.97 -14.17 9.38
C ASP A 304 6.38 -14.61 8.02
N TYR A 305 5.43 -13.86 7.50
CA TYR A 305 4.81 -14.05 6.19
C TYR A 305 4.67 -12.73 5.43
N THR A 306 4.46 -12.82 4.13
CA THR A 306 4.10 -11.67 3.29
C THR A 306 3.16 -12.06 2.16
N GLU A 307 2.24 -11.17 1.86
CA GLU A 307 1.38 -11.21 0.67
C GLU A 307 2.10 -10.65 -0.57
N HIS A 308 3.19 -9.91 -0.35
CA HIS A 308 4.01 -9.25 -1.36
C HIS A 308 5.24 -10.10 -1.70
N ILE A 309 4.99 -11.32 -2.21
CA ILE A 309 5.98 -12.38 -2.40
C ILE A 309 7.19 -11.92 -3.24
N GLU A 310 6.94 -11.06 -4.25
CA GLU A 310 7.99 -10.55 -5.14
C GLU A 310 9.06 -9.73 -4.39
N THR A 311 8.67 -9.05 -3.31
CA THR A 311 9.61 -8.27 -2.49
C THR A 311 10.67 -9.15 -1.83
N VAL A 312 10.29 -10.39 -1.47
CA VAL A 312 11.17 -11.37 -0.80
C VAL A 312 11.96 -12.20 -1.82
N LYS A 313 11.27 -12.72 -2.85
CA LYS A 313 11.89 -13.63 -3.83
C LYS A 313 12.87 -12.93 -4.77
N VAL A 314 12.56 -11.72 -5.17
CA VAL A 314 13.31 -10.94 -6.16
C VAL A 314 13.88 -9.67 -5.55
N GLY A 315 13.09 -9.01 -4.71
CA GLY A 315 13.40 -7.71 -4.12
C GLY A 315 14.32 -7.75 -2.90
N THR A 316 14.40 -6.62 -2.23
CA THR A 316 15.31 -6.36 -1.11
C THR A 316 14.79 -6.85 0.24
N ASN A 317 13.55 -7.32 0.32
CA ASN A 317 12.88 -7.60 1.58
C ASN A 317 13.26 -8.97 2.17
N GLU A 318 13.44 -9.00 3.49
CA GLU A 318 13.58 -10.22 4.28
C GLU A 318 12.54 -10.24 5.42
N LEU A 319 11.97 -11.42 5.68
CA LEU A 319 11.02 -11.64 6.76
C LEU A 319 11.79 -12.01 8.03
N VAL A 320 11.82 -11.10 8.99
CA VAL A 320 12.53 -11.30 10.26
C VAL A 320 11.57 -11.62 11.41
N GLY A 321 10.26 -11.42 11.20
CA GLY A 321 9.28 -11.53 12.27
C GLY A 321 9.52 -10.52 13.39
N GLU A 322 9.16 -10.94 14.58
CA GLU A 322 9.38 -10.18 15.83
C GLU A 322 10.63 -10.72 16.59
N ASP A 323 11.44 -11.53 15.91
CA ASP A 323 12.59 -12.24 16.49
C ASP A 323 13.79 -11.28 16.67
N PRO A 324 14.21 -10.97 17.91
CA PRO A 324 15.30 -10.04 18.18
C PRO A 324 16.65 -10.48 17.58
N GLU A 325 16.92 -11.80 17.49
CA GLU A 325 18.18 -12.32 16.95
C GLU A 325 18.23 -12.12 15.43
N LYS A 326 17.12 -12.43 14.74
CA LYS A 326 17.01 -12.21 13.29
C LYS A 326 17.09 -10.73 12.95
N ILE A 327 16.42 -9.86 13.71
CA ILE A 327 16.46 -8.42 13.55
C ILE A 327 17.90 -7.90 13.70
N THR A 328 18.60 -8.31 14.75
CA THR A 328 20.00 -7.93 14.98
C THR A 328 20.90 -8.39 13.85
N ALA A 329 20.81 -9.66 13.44
CA ALA A 329 21.61 -10.19 12.35
C ALA A 329 21.36 -9.47 11.01
N ALA A 330 20.09 -9.11 10.73
CA ALA A 330 19.71 -8.39 9.53
C ALA A 330 20.27 -6.96 9.52
N ILE A 331 20.16 -6.22 10.63
CA ILE A 331 20.73 -4.86 10.76
C ILE A 331 22.26 -4.92 10.63
N ASP A 332 22.92 -5.88 11.25
CA ASP A 332 24.36 -6.08 11.11
C ASP A 332 24.79 -6.39 9.66
N ALA A 333 23.99 -7.17 8.94
CA ALA A 333 24.23 -7.43 7.52
C ALA A 333 24.14 -6.16 6.67
N ILE A 334 23.14 -5.29 6.94
CA ILE A 334 23.01 -3.99 6.26
C ILE A 334 24.22 -3.11 6.54
N ARG A 335 24.59 -2.93 7.81
CA ARG A 335 25.70 -2.08 8.23
C ARG A 335 27.06 -2.52 7.68
N ASN A 336 27.23 -3.79 7.45
CA ASN A 336 28.43 -4.39 6.89
C ASN A 336 28.40 -4.57 5.35
N ASN A 337 27.41 -4.00 4.66
CA ASN A 337 27.20 -4.15 3.21
C ASN A 337 27.12 -5.62 2.75
N LYS A 338 26.52 -6.48 3.58
CA LYS A 338 26.35 -7.92 3.32
C LYS A 338 24.88 -8.29 3.03
N TRP A 339 24.06 -7.30 2.67
CA TRP A 339 22.67 -7.57 2.32
C TRP A 339 22.56 -8.39 1.04
N LYS A 340 21.47 -9.12 0.91
CA LYS A 340 21.23 -9.93 -0.28
C LYS A 340 21.22 -9.09 -1.55
N LYS A 341 21.67 -9.70 -2.65
CA LYS A 341 21.49 -9.10 -3.98
C LYS A 341 20.04 -9.16 -4.39
N ALA A 342 19.50 -8.05 -4.83
CA ALA A 342 18.12 -7.91 -5.22
C ALA A 342 17.98 -7.35 -6.63
N GLN A 343 16.82 -7.51 -7.22
CA GLN A 343 16.45 -6.96 -8.51
C GLN A 343 15.05 -6.34 -8.40
N ILE A 344 14.71 -5.46 -9.32
CA ILE A 344 13.35 -4.97 -9.46
C ILE A 344 12.50 -6.10 -10.08
N PRO A 345 11.36 -6.46 -9.46
CA PRO A 345 10.48 -7.47 -10.02
C PRO A 345 10.00 -7.14 -11.44
N ASP A 346 9.71 -8.17 -12.22
CA ASP A 346 9.26 -8.01 -13.60
C ASP A 346 8.00 -7.13 -13.69
N ARG A 347 7.97 -6.23 -14.67
CA ARG A 347 6.92 -5.23 -14.91
C ARG A 347 6.74 -4.17 -13.80
N TRP A 348 7.66 -4.08 -12.85
CA TRP A 348 7.71 -2.94 -11.93
C TRP A 348 8.47 -1.75 -12.57
N ASP A 349 8.04 -1.39 -13.77
CA ASP A 349 8.68 -0.43 -14.66
C ASP A 349 7.97 0.94 -14.72
N GLY A 350 6.92 1.12 -13.89
CA GLY A 350 6.14 2.37 -13.83
C GLY A 350 5.19 2.56 -15.01
N ARG A 351 4.77 1.49 -15.67
CA ARG A 351 3.83 1.51 -16.81
C ARG A 351 2.60 0.62 -16.60
N SER A 352 2.30 0.30 -15.35
CA SER A 352 1.16 -0.57 -15.02
C SER A 352 -0.16 0.09 -15.37
N ALA A 353 -0.31 1.38 -15.08
CA ALA A 353 -1.51 2.15 -15.37
C ALA A 353 -1.80 2.25 -16.87
N GLU A 354 -0.76 2.41 -17.71
CA GLU A 354 -0.90 2.40 -19.17
C GLU A 354 -1.44 1.06 -19.67
N ARG A 355 -0.91 -0.06 -19.15
CA ARG A 355 -1.38 -1.41 -19.50
C ARG A 355 -2.81 -1.66 -19.04
N ILE A 356 -3.17 -1.21 -17.83
CA ILE A 356 -4.54 -1.29 -17.33
C ILE A 356 -5.49 -0.54 -18.25
N LEU A 357 -5.17 0.71 -18.59
CA LEU A 357 -6.00 1.53 -19.47
C LEU A 357 -6.19 0.90 -20.86
N GLN A 358 -5.11 0.37 -21.45
CA GLN A 358 -5.18 -0.34 -22.74
C GLN A 358 -6.13 -1.53 -22.68
N VAL A 359 -6.09 -2.34 -21.61
CA VAL A 359 -6.99 -3.50 -21.44
C VAL A 359 -8.44 -3.04 -21.26
N LEU A 360 -8.68 -2.00 -20.46
CA LEU A 360 -10.02 -1.45 -20.24
C LEU A 360 -10.65 -0.95 -21.55
N VAL A 361 -9.88 -0.23 -22.36
CA VAL A 361 -10.34 0.30 -23.65
C VAL A 361 -10.54 -0.80 -24.70
N ALA A 362 -9.63 -1.77 -24.77
CA ALA A 362 -9.71 -2.87 -25.76
C ALA A 362 -10.82 -3.90 -25.44
N GLY A 363 -11.29 -3.95 -24.22
CA GLY A 363 -12.32 -4.89 -23.76
C GLY A 363 -13.77 -4.42 -23.93
N ASN A 364 -13.98 -3.27 -24.60
CA ASN A 364 -15.30 -2.69 -24.89
C ASN A 364 -15.73 -2.91 -26.34
#